data_bbc8511d2b20fb7d64af5cf01de73cd6
#
_entry.id   bbc8511d2b20fb7d64af5cf01de73cd6
#
_cell.length_a   1.000
_cell.length_b   1.000
_cell.length_c   1.000
_cell.angle_alpha   90.00
_cell.angle_beta   90.00
_cell.angle_gamma   90.00
#
_symmetry.space_group_name_H-M   'P 1'
#
loop_
_entity.id
_entity.type
_entity.pdbx_description
1 polymer ?
#
loop_
_entity_poly.entity_id
_entity_poly.type
_entity_poly.pdbx_seq_one_letter_code
_entity_poly.pdbx_strand_id
1 'polypeptide(L)'
;MKYLSLLLVIASVAAGAMEPGSQYKAQAEAGDPRAQYYLADTYVSFGDFPQAEYWAQKAADKGDGDALALLAQLKIRNPQQADYIQAKALAEKSVKTGSRAGEIVLARVLVNQLAGTPNYPHAISLLQHAAQDPESDSAVDAQMLLGLIYASGVHPPEDDVKATQYFKESSALSRTGYAEYWAGMLFQQGEKGFIEPNKQKALHWLNVSCQEGFDTGCEEFDRISKR
;
A
#
# COMPACT_ATOMS: atom_id res chain seq x y z
N MET A 1 27.71 -66.55 7.41
CA MET A 1 27.80 -65.30 6.63
C MET A 1 26.57 -64.47 6.97
N LYS A 2 26.76 -63.46 7.83
CA LYS A 2 25.67 -62.57 8.30
C LYS A 2 25.70 -61.31 7.51
N TYR A 3 24.62 -61.00 6.75
CA TYR A 3 24.45 -59.76 6.05
C TYR A 3 23.95 -58.70 7.04
N LEU A 4 24.78 -57.70 7.27
CA LEU A 4 24.46 -56.52 8.05
C LEU A 4 23.74 -55.55 7.13
N SER A 5 22.42 -55.41 7.27
CA SER A 5 21.64 -54.41 6.55
C SER A 5 21.86 -53.07 7.21
N LEU A 6 22.59 -52.18 6.51
CA LEU A 6 22.76 -50.78 6.91
C LEU A 6 21.50 -50.00 6.50
N LEU A 7 20.60 -49.79 7.44
CA LEU A 7 19.45 -48.87 7.25
C LEU A 7 20.00 -47.42 7.25
N LEU A 8 20.16 -46.86 6.07
CA LEU A 8 20.34 -45.45 5.88
C LEU A 8 19.02 -44.75 6.24
N VAL A 9 18.96 -44.18 7.42
CA VAL A 9 17.92 -43.21 7.79
C VAL A 9 18.25 -41.93 7.05
N ILE A 10 17.62 -41.74 5.88
CA ILE A 10 17.61 -40.46 5.21
C ILE A 10 16.70 -39.58 6.06
N ALA A 11 17.29 -38.81 6.98
CA ALA A 11 16.61 -37.66 7.55
C ALA A 11 16.33 -36.65 6.42
N SER A 12 15.13 -36.69 5.86
CA SER A 12 14.62 -35.61 5.04
C SER A 12 14.53 -34.38 5.95
N VAL A 13 15.54 -33.54 5.87
CA VAL A 13 15.42 -32.17 6.33
C VAL A 13 14.38 -31.54 5.38
N ALA A 14 13.11 -31.63 5.76
CA ALA A 14 12.10 -30.76 5.22
C ALA A 14 12.62 -29.35 5.52
N ALA A 15 13.09 -28.64 4.49
CA ALA A 15 13.26 -27.20 4.56
C ALA A 15 11.86 -26.66 4.86
N GLY A 16 11.56 -26.47 6.13
CA GLY A 16 10.30 -25.90 6.57
C GLY A 16 10.19 -24.54 5.92
N ALA A 17 9.20 -24.37 5.07
CA ALA A 17 8.81 -23.05 4.63
C ALA A 17 8.64 -22.23 5.91
N MET A 18 9.46 -21.19 6.08
CA MET A 18 9.44 -20.38 7.29
C MET A 18 8.05 -19.75 7.36
N GLU A 19 7.31 -20.00 8.44
CA GLU A 19 5.97 -19.41 8.59
C GLU A 19 6.04 -17.89 8.46
N PRO A 20 5.09 -17.25 7.76
CA PRO A 20 5.05 -15.80 7.63
C PRO A 20 5.16 -15.13 9.00
N GLY A 21 6.11 -14.18 9.14
CA GLY A 21 6.27 -13.42 10.37
C GLY A 21 6.82 -14.18 11.57
N SER A 22 7.43 -15.36 11.35
CA SER A 22 8.00 -16.17 12.43
C SER A 22 8.94 -15.40 13.38
N GLN A 23 9.65 -14.39 12.86
CA GLN A 23 10.52 -13.52 13.66
C GLN A 23 9.74 -12.63 14.66
N TYR A 24 8.47 -12.32 14.41
CA TYR A 24 7.64 -11.50 15.30
C TYR A 24 6.72 -12.32 16.19
N LYS A 25 6.50 -13.61 15.87
CA LYS A 25 5.45 -14.45 16.46
C LYS A 25 5.56 -14.55 17.98
N ALA A 26 6.73 -14.83 18.49
CA ALA A 26 6.94 -15.01 19.94
C ALA A 26 6.64 -13.72 20.73
N GLN A 27 7.08 -12.56 20.23
CA GLN A 27 6.83 -11.27 20.86
C GLN A 27 5.35 -10.84 20.73
N ALA A 28 4.75 -11.11 19.57
CA ALA A 28 3.34 -10.85 19.33
C ALA A 28 2.43 -11.69 20.25
N GLU A 29 2.75 -12.97 20.44
CA GLU A 29 2.06 -13.86 21.38
C GLU A 29 2.27 -13.43 22.85
N ALA A 30 3.44 -12.91 23.19
CA ALA A 30 3.72 -12.32 24.50
C ALA A 30 2.99 -10.96 24.70
N GLY A 31 2.38 -10.44 23.66
CA GLY A 31 1.51 -9.29 23.75
C GLY A 31 2.18 -7.95 23.37
N ASP A 32 3.35 -7.94 22.76
CA ASP A 32 3.98 -6.72 22.26
C ASP A 32 3.16 -6.13 21.10
N PRO A 33 2.63 -4.90 21.19
CA PRO A 33 1.76 -4.33 20.15
C PRO A 33 2.50 -4.08 18.84
N ARG A 34 3.78 -3.72 18.91
CA ARG A 34 4.58 -3.47 17.70
C ARG A 34 4.89 -4.76 16.95
N ALA A 35 5.21 -5.83 17.67
CA ALA A 35 5.39 -7.16 17.09
C ALA A 35 4.07 -7.70 16.50
N GLN A 36 2.94 -7.43 17.14
CA GLN A 36 1.60 -7.77 16.62
C GLN A 36 1.30 -7.03 15.32
N TYR A 37 1.65 -5.74 15.22
CA TYR A 37 1.53 -4.98 13.98
C TYR A 37 2.41 -5.57 12.85
N TYR A 38 3.69 -5.80 13.10
CA TYR A 38 4.58 -6.38 12.07
C TYR A 38 4.15 -7.77 11.63
N LEU A 39 3.61 -8.57 12.54
CA LEU A 39 3.05 -9.87 12.20
C LEU A 39 1.81 -9.71 11.30
N ALA A 40 0.93 -8.76 11.62
CA ALA A 40 -0.24 -8.44 10.79
C ALA A 40 0.16 -7.97 9.39
N ASP A 41 1.12 -7.06 9.27
CA ASP A 41 1.64 -6.55 8.00
C ASP A 41 2.27 -7.67 7.15
N THR A 42 2.99 -8.57 7.80
CA THR A 42 3.51 -9.78 7.14
C THR A 42 2.37 -10.62 6.56
N TYR A 43 1.29 -10.86 7.31
CA TYR A 43 0.13 -11.60 6.79
C TYR A 43 -0.56 -10.89 5.63
N VAL A 44 -0.59 -9.55 5.61
CA VAL A 44 -1.05 -8.77 4.43
C VAL A 44 -0.20 -9.10 3.20
N SER A 45 1.11 -9.10 3.35
CA SER A 45 2.06 -9.39 2.26
C SER A 45 1.89 -10.81 1.69
N PHE A 46 1.46 -11.78 2.52
CA PHE A 46 1.14 -13.14 2.10
C PHE A 46 -0.33 -13.35 1.66
N GLY A 47 -1.16 -12.30 1.74
CA GLY A 47 -2.57 -12.37 1.36
C GLY A 47 -3.49 -13.05 2.37
N ASP A 48 -2.99 -13.38 3.58
CA ASP A 48 -3.80 -13.94 4.67
C ASP A 48 -4.45 -12.81 5.47
N PHE A 49 -5.49 -12.22 4.88
CA PHE A 49 -6.19 -11.07 5.46
C PHE A 49 -6.93 -11.38 6.76
N PRO A 50 -7.49 -12.58 6.99
CA PRO A 50 -8.06 -12.94 8.29
C PRO A 50 -7.04 -12.90 9.42
N GLN A 51 -5.83 -13.43 9.22
CA GLN A 51 -4.75 -13.35 10.21
C GLN A 51 -4.23 -11.93 10.37
N ALA A 52 -4.11 -11.18 9.27
CA ALA A 52 -3.74 -9.77 9.32
C ALA A 52 -4.72 -8.96 10.18
N GLU A 53 -6.03 -9.11 9.96
CA GLU A 53 -7.06 -8.42 10.76
C GLU A 53 -7.00 -8.82 12.24
N TYR A 54 -6.83 -10.10 12.54
CA TYR A 54 -6.72 -10.60 13.91
C TYR A 54 -5.55 -9.97 14.68
N TRP A 55 -4.36 -9.96 14.09
CA TRP A 55 -3.17 -9.43 14.75
C TRP A 55 -3.17 -7.90 14.79
N ALA A 56 -3.64 -7.24 13.73
CA ALA A 56 -3.81 -5.79 13.70
C ALA A 56 -4.82 -5.31 14.76
N GLN A 57 -5.92 -6.05 14.97
CA GLN A 57 -6.89 -5.71 16.01
C GLN A 57 -6.26 -5.79 17.41
N LYS A 58 -5.46 -6.82 17.71
CA LYS A 58 -4.76 -6.94 18.99
C LYS A 58 -3.79 -5.77 19.25
N ALA A 59 -3.06 -5.34 18.23
CA ALA A 59 -2.17 -4.19 18.34
C ALA A 59 -2.95 -2.88 18.51
N ALA A 60 -4.02 -2.68 17.74
CA ALA A 60 -4.89 -1.51 17.81
C ALA A 60 -5.60 -1.37 19.15
N ASP A 61 -6.02 -2.48 19.77
CA ASP A 61 -6.64 -2.49 21.12
C ASP A 61 -5.66 -2.00 22.19
N LYS A 62 -4.35 -2.03 21.90
CA LYS A 62 -3.28 -1.47 22.77
C LYS A 62 -2.83 -0.08 22.34
N GLY A 63 -3.49 0.52 21.37
CA GLY A 63 -3.25 1.89 20.92
C GLY A 63 -2.14 2.03 19.85
N ASP A 64 -1.71 0.94 19.20
CA ASP A 64 -0.78 1.04 18.09
C ASP A 64 -1.44 1.75 16.90
N GLY A 65 -0.91 2.92 16.53
CA GLY A 65 -1.49 3.78 15.51
C GLY A 65 -1.35 3.21 14.10
N ASP A 66 -0.26 2.51 13.80
CA ASP A 66 -0.04 1.91 12.48
C ASP A 66 -0.94 0.68 12.29
N ALA A 67 -1.22 -0.05 13.37
CA ALA A 67 -2.21 -1.13 13.35
C ALA A 67 -3.64 -0.61 13.09
N LEU A 68 -4.01 0.56 13.65
CA LEU A 68 -5.27 1.22 13.35
C LEU A 68 -5.35 1.62 11.87
N ALA A 69 -4.25 2.13 11.30
CA ALA A 69 -4.15 2.44 9.88
C ALA A 69 -4.31 1.19 9.01
N LEU A 70 -3.62 0.10 9.37
CA LEU A 70 -3.71 -1.18 8.68
C LEU A 70 -5.14 -1.74 8.68
N LEU A 71 -5.84 -1.69 9.82
CA LEU A 71 -7.25 -2.08 9.89
C LEU A 71 -8.14 -1.22 8.98
N ALA A 72 -7.91 0.10 8.96
CA ALA A 72 -8.63 1.01 8.08
C ALA A 72 -8.40 0.65 6.59
N GLN A 73 -7.17 0.35 6.23
CA GLN A 73 -6.81 -0.08 4.88
C GLN A 73 -7.48 -1.41 4.49
N LEU A 74 -7.52 -2.38 5.40
CA LEU A 74 -8.20 -3.66 5.18
C LEU A 74 -9.71 -3.48 4.94
N LYS A 75 -10.37 -2.51 5.60
CA LYS A 75 -11.79 -2.22 5.41
C LYS A 75 -12.12 -1.66 4.01
N ILE A 76 -11.19 -1.02 3.33
CA ILE A 76 -11.41 -0.47 1.98
C ILE A 76 -10.72 -1.28 0.87
N ARG A 77 -10.01 -2.34 1.21
CA ARG A 77 -9.25 -3.16 0.26
C ARG A 77 -10.10 -3.77 -0.85
N ASN A 78 -11.29 -4.25 -0.53
CA ASN A 78 -12.21 -4.82 -1.50
C ASN A 78 -13.34 -3.82 -1.82
N PRO A 79 -13.36 -3.22 -3.03
CA PRO A 79 -14.34 -2.18 -3.38
C PRO A 79 -15.80 -2.64 -3.33
N GLN A 80 -16.07 -3.95 -3.41
CA GLN A 80 -17.42 -4.51 -3.31
C GLN A 80 -17.91 -4.66 -1.87
N GLN A 81 -16.99 -4.69 -0.92
CA GLN A 81 -17.26 -4.90 0.51
C GLN A 81 -16.68 -3.76 1.37
N ALA A 82 -16.26 -2.65 0.75
CA ALA A 82 -15.61 -1.56 1.44
C ALA A 82 -16.54 -0.89 2.46
N ASP A 83 -16.05 -0.78 3.69
CA ASP A 83 -16.68 -0.02 4.77
C ASP A 83 -15.90 1.28 4.99
N TYR A 84 -16.22 2.29 4.18
CA TYR A 84 -15.58 3.60 4.26
C TYR A 84 -15.89 4.35 5.57
N ILE A 85 -17.03 4.08 6.21
CA ILE A 85 -17.40 4.72 7.48
C ILE A 85 -16.46 4.21 8.60
N GLN A 86 -16.31 2.89 8.68
CA GLN A 86 -15.43 2.27 9.66
C GLN A 86 -13.96 2.59 9.36
N ALA A 87 -13.55 2.56 8.09
CA ALA A 87 -12.21 2.92 7.68
C ALA A 87 -11.85 4.35 8.08
N LYS A 88 -12.74 5.31 7.84
CA LYS A 88 -12.56 6.71 8.25
C LYS A 88 -12.38 6.83 9.75
N ALA A 89 -13.25 6.20 10.54
CA ALA A 89 -13.16 6.25 11.99
C ALA A 89 -11.87 5.65 12.55
N LEU A 90 -11.39 4.54 11.97
CA LEU A 90 -10.11 3.92 12.33
C LEU A 90 -8.92 4.81 11.94
N ALA A 91 -8.92 5.36 10.73
CA ALA A 91 -7.86 6.25 10.25
C ALA A 91 -7.80 7.54 11.09
N GLU A 92 -8.94 8.14 11.45
CA GLU A 92 -8.99 9.32 12.34
C GLU A 92 -8.43 9.00 13.75
N LYS A 93 -8.68 7.79 14.28
CA LYS A 93 -8.05 7.34 15.52
C LYS A 93 -6.54 7.18 15.36
N SER A 94 -6.10 6.59 14.25
CA SER A 94 -4.68 6.43 13.92
C SER A 94 -3.95 7.77 13.85
N VAL A 95 -4.51 8.76 13.15
CA VAL A 95 -3.94 10.13 13.08
C VAL A 95 -3.76 10.75 14.46
N LYS A 96 -4.71 10.52 15.39
CA LYS A 96 -4.60 11.04 16.78
C LYS A 96 -3.44 10.44 17.57
N THR A 97 -2.90 9.29 17.16
CA THR A 97 -1.68 8.71 17.76
C THR A 97 -0.39 9.28 17.16
N GLY A 98 -0.48 10.10 16.11
CA GLY A 98 0.66 10.61 15.36
C GLY A 98 1.15 9.67 14.26
N SER A 99 0.38 8.63 13.90
CA SER A 99 0.75 7.71 12.83
C SER A 99 0.65 8.37 11.44
N ARG A 100 1.75 8.40 10.70
CA ARG A 100 1.78 8.88 9.31
C ARG A 100 1.05 7.93 8.35
N ALA A 101 1.09 6.63 8.62
CA ALA A 101 0.28 5.66 7.88
C ALA A 101 -1.22 5.97 8.02
N GLY A 102 -1.66 6.40 9.21
CA GLY A 102 -3.03 6.88 9.44
C GLY A 102 -3.40 8.09 8.61
N GLU A 103 -2.49 9.05 8.45
CA GLU A 103 -2.69 10.23 7.60
C GLU A 103 -2.91 9.86 6.13
N ILE A 104 -2.11 8.92 5.61
CA ILE A 104 -2.21 8.43 4.24
C ILE A 104 -3.54 7.72 4.01
N VAL A 105 -3.92 6.80 4.91
CA VAL A 105 -5.18 6.07 4.79
C VAL A 105 -6.38 7.02 4.92
N LEU A 106 -6.32 7.99 5.84
CA LEU A 106 -7.38 9.00 5.98
C LEU A 106 -7.49 9.85 4.71
N ALA A 107 -6.36 10.29 4.15
CA ALA A 107 -6.35 11.03 2.90
C ALA A 107 -6.98 10.24 1.75
N ARG A 108 -6.65 8.96 1.62
CA ARG A 108 -7.24 8.05 0.62
C ARG A 108 -8.76 7.92 0.78
N VAL A 109 -9.25 7.83 2.01
CA VAL A 109 -10.70 7.82 2.29
C VAL A 109 -11.33 9.16 1.94
N LEU A 110 -10.67 10.29 2.27
CA LEU A 110 -11.19 11.64 2.02
C LEU A 110 -11.30 12.01 0.54
N VAL A 111 -10.51 11.44 -0.34
CA VAL A 111 -10.61 11.68 -1.79
C VAL A 111 -11.61 10.75 -2.49
N ASN A 112 -12.06 9.69 -1.82
CA ASN A 112 -12.95 8.72 -2.42
C ASN A 112 -14.43 9.13 -2.28
N GLN A 113 -15.12 9.25 -3.42
CA GLN A 113 -16.53 9.66 -3.49
C GLN A 113 -17.48 8.66 -2.80
N LEU A 114 -17.09 7.39 -2.66
CA LEU A 114 -17.88 6.38 -1.95
C LEU A 114 -17.84 6.58 -0.42
N ALA A 115 -16.85 7.32 0.08
CA ALA A 115 -16.75 7.70 1.49
C ALA A 115 -17.62 8.92 1.85
N GLY A 116 -18.19 9.60 0.87
CA GLY A 116 -18.96 10.83 1.00
C GLY A 116 -18.44 11.94 0.09
N THR A 117 -18.75 13.18 0.43
CA THR A 117 -18.20 14.33 -0.33
C THR A 117 -16.69 14.40 -0.14
N PRO A 118 -15.89 14.35 -1.24
CA PRO A 118 -14.45 14.41 -1.14
C PRO A 118 -13.94 15.72 -0.52
N ASN A 119 -12.89 15.60 0.29
CA ASN A 119 -12.19 16.74 0.91
C ASN A 119 -10.72 16.75 0.49
N TYR A 120 -10.46 17.15 -0.74
CA TYR A 120 -9.10 17.22 -1.31
C TYR A 120 -8.14 18.15 -0.54
N PRO A 121 -8.56 19.37 -0.10
CA PRO A 121 -7.65 20.24 0.66
C PRO A 121 -7.15 19.57 1.95
N HIS A 122 -8.01 18.89 2.68
CA HIS A 122 -7.62 18.18 3.90
C HIS A 122 -6.73 16.97 3.57
N ALA A 123 -7.10 16.19 2.55
CA ALA A 123 -6.28 15.04 2.12
C ALA A 123 -4.87 15.46 1.71
N ILE A 124 -4.74 16.53 0.90
CA ILE A 124 -3.43 17.07 0.48
C ILE A 124 -2.61 17.52 1.70
N SER A 125 -3.22 18.21 2.66
CA SER A 125 -2.53 18.64 3.88
C SER A 125 -1.99 17.47 4.71
N LEU A 126 -2.78 16.39 4.87
CA LEU A 126 -2.36 15.16 5.57
C LEU A 126 -1.19 14.49 4.85
N LEU A 127 -1.27 14.38 3.53
CA LEU A 127 -0.21 13.77 2.72
C LEU A 127 1.08 14.59 2.73
N GLN A 128 0.97 15.92 2.67
CA GLN A 128 2.15 16.79 2.79
C GLN A 128 2.82 16.67 4.16
N HIS A 129 2.05 16.47 5.23
CA HIS A 129 2.59 16.21 6.56
C HIS A 129 3.24 14.80 6.62
N ALA A 130 2.58 13.78 6.10
CA ALA A 130 3.14 12.42 6.05
C ALA A 130 4.46 12.34 5.25
N ALA A 131 4.61 13.19 4.23
CA ALA A 131 5.80 13.25 3.37
C ALA A 131 6.97 14.07 3.95
N GLN A 132 6.86 14.66 5.16
CA GLN A 132 7.91 15.53 5.72
C GLN A 132 9.23 14.80 6.03
N ASP A 133 9.18 13.50 6.28
CA ASP A 133 10.38 12.69 6.46
C ASP A 133 10.67 11.92 5.16
N PRO A 134 11.53 12.45 4.30
CA PRO A 134 11.72 11.94 2.94
C PRO A 134 12.35 10.54 2.89
N GLU A 135 12.93 10.06 4.00
CA GLU A 135 13.56 8.73 4.07
C GLU A 135 12.59 7.66 4.59
N SER A 136 11.34 8.04 4.93
CA SER A 136 10.34 7.09 5.43
C SER A 136 9.53 6.45 4.31
N ASP A 137 9.12 5.18 4.50
CA ASP A 137 8.19 4.49 3.60
C ASP A 137 6.86 5.26 3.46
N SER A 138 6.44 5.94 4.54
CA SER A 138 5.25 6.80 4.51
C SER A 138 5.37 7.98 3.55
N ALA A 139 6.58 8.53 3.35
CA ALA A 139 6.79 9.60 2.38
C ALA A 139 6.60 9.10 0.95
N VAL A 140 7.09 7.89 0.63
CA VAL A 140 6.90 7.25 -0.68
C VAL A 140 5.41 7.15 -1.03
N ASP A 141 4.61 6.59 -0.11
CA ASP A 141 3.18 6.39 -0.31
C ASP A 141 2.41 7.72 -0.37
N ALA A 142 2.78 8.68 0.49
CA ALA A 142 2.16 10.00 0.51
C ALA A 142 2.43 10.77 -0.79
N GLN A 143 3.67 10.76 -1.27
CA GLN A 143 4.06 11.41 -2.52
C GLN A 143 3.39 10.74 -3.73
N MET A 144 3.31 9.41 -3.74
CA MET A 144 2.59 8.69 -4.80
C MET A 144 1.11 9.10 -4.83
N LEU A 145 0.43 9.17 -3.68
CA LEU A 145 -0.98 9.56 -3.64
C LEU A 145 -1.18 11.05 -4.00
N LEU A 146 -0.26 11.95 -3.62
CA LEU A 146 -0.26 13.33 -4.08
C LEU A 146 -0.15 13.41 -5.61
N GLY A 147 0.80 12.68 -6.19
CA GLY A 147 0.93 12.58 -7.65
C GLY A 147 -0.36 12.13 -8.32
N LEU A 148 -1.01 11.10 -7.79
CA LEU A 148 -2.30 10.60 -8.32
C LEU A 148 -3.42 11.63 -8.21
N ILE A 149 -3.49 12.39 -7.11
CA ILE A 149 -4.49 13.46 -6.95
C ILE A 149 -4.33 14.53 -8.05
N TYR A 150 -3.09 15.00 -8.29
CA TYR A 150 -2.82 16.00 -9.32
C TYR A 150 -3.00 15.45 -10.74
N ALA A 151 -2.59 14.21 -11.01
CA ALA A 151 -2.77 13.55 -12.30
C ALA A 151 -4.24 13.23 -12.61
N SER A 152 -5.09 13.03 -11.58
CA SER A 152 -6.50 12.70 -11.79
C SER A 152 -7.29 13.86 -12.42
N GLY A 153 -6.94 15.10 -12.08
CA GLY A 153 -7.64 16.31 -12.54
C GLY A 153 -9.02 16.51 -11.94
N VAL A 154 -9.37 15.72 -10.91
CA VAL A 154 -10.70 15.84 -10.27
C VAL A 154 -10.75 17.06 -9.37
N HIS A 155 -9.74 17.26 -8.54
CA HIS A 155 -9.55 18.47 -7.72
C HIS A 155 -8.23 18.35 -6.93
N PRO A 156 -7.29 19.29 -7.04
CA PRO A 156 -7.27 20.48 -7.90
C PRO A 156 -7.33 20.13 -9.39
N PRO A 157 -7.44 21.12 -10.29
CA PRO A 157 -7.33 20.86 -11.73
C PRO A 157 -6.07 20.05 -12.04
N GLU A 158 -6.12 19.28 -13.11
CA GLU A 158 -5.00 18.46 -13.58
C GLU A 158 -3.71 19.30 -13.66
N ASP A 159 -2.65 18.78 -13.07
CA ASP A 159 -1.33 19.41 -13.03
C ASP A 159 -0.26 18.34 -13.17
N ASP A 160 0.04 17.98 -14.43
CA ASP A 160 1.03 16.95 -14.76
C ASP A 160 2.44 17.33 -14.29
N VAL A 161 2.74 18.62 -14.16
CA VAL A 161 4.06 19.07 -13.65
C VAL A 161 4.20 18.70 -12.18
N LYS A 162 3.18 19.02 -11.37
CA LYS A 162 3.18 18.61 -9.95
C LYS A 162 3.09 17.10 -9.79
N ALA A 163 2.25 16.44 -10.59
CA ALA A 163 2.15 14.98 -10.55
C ALA A 163 3.51 14.33 -10.83
N THR A 164 4.21 14.78 -11.88
CA THR A 164 5.56 14.30 -12.21
C THR A 164 6.55 14.58 -11.07
N GLN A 165 6.49 15.76 -10.45
CA GLN A 165 7.37 16.07 -9.32
C GLN A 165 7.16 15.09 -8.17
N TYR A 166 5.92 14.88 -7.73
CA TYR A 166 5.59 13.96 -6.63
C TYR A 166 5.95 12.51 -6.96
N PHE A 167 5.72 12.05 -8.20
CA PHE A 167 6.13 10.70 -8.59
C PHE A 167 7.65 10.54 -8.57
N LYS A 168 8.41 11.54 -9.02
CA LYS A 168 9.88 11.53 -8.94
C LYS A 168 10.38 11.50 -7.50
N GLU A 169 9.77 12.28 -6.61
CA GLU A 169 10.10 12.27 -5.18
C GLU A 169 9.81 10.89 -4.55
N SER A 170 8.67 10.27 -4.89
CA SER A 170 8.34 8.90 -4.47
C SER A 170 9.33 7.87 -5.05
N SER A 171 9.68 7.96 -6.32
CA SER A 171 10.59 7.03 -6.99
C SER A 171 12.04 7.17 -6.55
N ALA A 172 12.47 8.33 -6.06
CA ALA A 172 13.83 8.55 -5.56
C ALA A 172 14.20 7.62 -4.40
N LEU A 173 13.21 7.17 -3.62
CA LEU A 173 13.37 6.26 -2.48
C LEU A 173 13.13 4.80 -2.83
N SER A 174 12.45 4.50 -3.95
CA SER A 174 12.10 3.14 -4.35
C SER A 174 12.86 2.68 -5.60
N ARG A 175 12.31 2.96 -6.77
CA ARG A 175 12.88 2.63 -8.09
C ARG A 175 12.40 3.67 -9.08
N THR A 176 13.33 4.22 -9.85
CA THR A 176 13.02 5.18 -10.91
C THR A 176 11.93 4.63 -11.85
N GLY A 177 10.90 5.42 -12.13
CA GLY A 177 9.78 5.03 -12.99
C GLY A 177 8.71 4.14 -12.35
N TYR A 178 8.89 3.70 -11.10
CA TYR A 178 7.95 2.79 -10.43
C TYR A 178 6.61 3.46 -10.09
N ALA A 179 6.64 4.70 -9.59
CA ALA A 179 5.42 5.43 -9.24
C ALA A 179 4.59 5.77 -10.49
N GLU A 180 5.24 6.17 -11.57
CA GLU A 180 4.63 6.43 -12.87
C GLU A 180 4.01 5.16 -13.48
N TYR A 181 4.66 4.01 -13.32
CA TYR A 181 4.10 2.71 -13.70
C TYR A 181 2.78 2.43 -12.97
N TRP A 182 2.77 2.57 -11.65
CA TRP A 182 1.56 2.35 -10.87
C TRP A 182 0.46 3.37 -11.19
N ALA A 183 0.81 4.64 -11.44
CA ALA A 183 -0.14 5.63 -11.91
C ALA A 183 -0.76 5.19 -13.25
N GLY A 184 0.04 4.75 -14.20
CA GLY A 184 -0.43 4.22 -15.48
C GLY A 184 -1.37 3.04 -15.32
N MET A 185 -1.03 2.08 -14.45
CA MET A 185 -1.87 0.92 -14.17
C MET A 185 -3.19 1.31 -13.50
N LEU A 186 -3.18 2.27 -12.58
CA LEU A 186 -4.39 2.79 -11.94
C LEU A 186 -5.30 3.51 -12.95
N PHE A 187 -4.77 4.32 -13.86
CA PHE A 187 -5.57 4.91 -14.93
C PHE A 187 -6.08 3.89 -15.95
N GLN A 188 -5.40 2.75 -16.11
CA GLN A 188 -5.90 1.67 -16.95
C GLN A 188 -7.09 0.94 -16.33
N GLN A 189 -7.01 0.63 -15.04
CA GLN A 189 -8.00 -0.21 -14.35
C GLN A 189 -9.10 0.63 -13.68
N GLY A 190 -8.77 1.85 -13.28
CA GLY A 190 -9.56 2.68 -12.41
C GLY A 190 -9.45 2.29 -10.94
N GLU A 191 -9.80 3.21 -10.06
CA GLU A 191 -10.07 2.96 -8.64
C GLU A 191 -11.44 3.53 -8.33
N LYS A 192 -12.41 2.66 -8.05
CA LYS A 192 -13.80 3.01 -7.87
C LYS A 192 -13.98 4.14 -6.84
N GLY A 193 -14.61 5.22 -7.27
CA GLY A 193 -14.86 6.41 -6.45
C GLY A 193 -13.70 7.41 -6.35
N PHE A 194 -12.54 7.11 -6.97
CA PHE A 194 -11.41 8.02 -6.98
C PHE A 194 -10.81 8.24 -8.39
N ILE A 195 -10.46 7.18 -9.10
CA ILE A 195 -9.84 7.27 -10.44
C ILE A 195 -10.72 6.57 -11.45
N GLU A 196 -11.22 7.31 -12.44
CA GLU A 196 -11.93 6.73 -13.56
C GLU A 196 -10.92 6.17 -14.58
N PRO A 197 -11.23 5.00 -15.20
CA PRO A 197 -10.37 4.44 -16.24
C PRO A 197 -10.16 5.43 -17.39
N ASN A 198 -8.89 5.66 -17.74
CA ASN A 198 -8.52 6.58 -18.82
C ASN A 198 -7.30 6.06 -19.58
N LYS A 199 -7.53 5.51 -20.78
CA LYS A 199 -6.47 4.93 -21.61
C LYS A 199 -5.38 5.94 -21.99
N GLN A 200 -5.72 7.20 -22.25
CA GLN A 200 -4.74 8.21 -22.65
C GLN A 200 -3.80 8.55 -21.49
N LYS A 201 -4.34 8.74 -20.26
CA LYS A 201 -3.55 8.95 -19.05
C LYS A 201 -2.73 7.71 -18.71
N ALA A 202 -3.29 6.51 -18.86
CA ALA A 202 -2.56 5.27 -18.67
C ALA A 202 -1.34 5.20 -19.58
N LEU A 203 -1.50 5.43 -20.88
CA LEU A 203 -0.41 5.45 -21.84
C LEU A 203 0.61 6.56 -21.55
N HIS A 204 0.16 7.76 -21.15
CA HIS A 204 1.04 8.84 -20.77
C HIS A 204 1.99 8.43 -19.65
N TRP A 205 1.47 7.96 -18.52
CA TRP A 205 2.27 7.61 -17.35
C TRP A 205 3.13 6.35 -17.57
N LEU A 206 2.64 5.35 -18.31
CA LEU A 206 3.47 4.19 -18.68
C LEU A 206 4.62 4.58 -19.61
N ASN A 207 4.41 5.53 -20.51
CA ASN A 207 5.50 6.06 -21.36
C ASN A 207 6.53 6.83 -20.53
N VAL A 208 6.11 7.65 -19.57
CA VAL A 208 7.03 8.34 -18.63
C VAL A 208 7.84 7.31 -17.85
N SER A 209 7.19 6.30 -17.27
CA SER A 209 7.84 5.18 -16.57
C SER A 209 8.90 4.48 -17.43
N CYS A 210 8.58 4.20 -18.70
CA CYS A 210 9.50 3.62 -19.67
C CYS A 210 10.71 4.52 -19.93
N GLN A 211 10.49 5.83 -20.11
CA GLN A 211 11.55 6.80 -20.33
C GLN A 211 12.50 6.96 -19.12
N GLU A 212 11.98 6.75 -17.92
CA GLU A 212 12.76 6.72 -16.68
C GLU A 212 13.50 5.36 -16.48
N GLY A 213 13.37 4.43 -17.40
CA GLY A 213 14.12 3.16 -17.41
C GLY A 213 13.46 2.01 -16.65
N PHE A 214 12.16 2.08 -16.39
CA PHE A 214 11.42 0.97 -15.78
C PHE A 214 10.88 0.03 -16.87
N ASP A 215 11.56 -1.10 -17.11
CA ASP A 215 11.26 -2.02 -18.21
C ASP A 215 9.81 -2.49 -18.24
N THR A 216 9.22 -2.79 -17.07
CA THR A 216 7.81 -3.20 -16.97
C THR A 216 6.86 -2.10 -17.48
N GLY A 217 7.23 -0.83 -17.30
CA GLY A 217 6.49 0.31 -17.86
C GLY A 217 6.48 0.28 -19.38
N CYS A 218 7.62 -0.05 -20.01
CA CYS A 218 7.72 -0.20 -21.46
C CYS A 218 6.87 -1.36 -21.99
N GLU A 219 6.93 -2.52 -21.31
CA GLU A 219 6.15 -3.70 -21.69
C GLU A 219 4.64 -3.43 -21.63
N GLU A 220 4.18 -2.79 -20.56
CA GLU A 220 2.77 -2.45 -20.37
C GLU A 220 2.31 -1.36 -21.36
N PHE A 221 3.13 -0.33 -21.60
CA PHE A 221 2.86 0.68 -22.62
C PHE A 221 2.63 0.02 -24.00
N ASP A 222 3.54 -0.86 -24.40
CA ASP A 222 3.46 -1.60 -25.66
C ASP A 222 2.20 -2.49 -25.73
N ARG A 223 1.87 -3.15 -24.63
CA ARG A 223 0.69 -4.03 -24.54
C ARG A 223 -0.63 -3.27 -24.71
N ILE A 224 -0.72 -2.06 -24.13
CA ILE A 224 -1.94 -1.25 -24.16
C ILE A 224 -2.06 -0.46 -25.47
N SER A 225 -0.95 0.04 -26.01
CA SER A 225 -0.94 0.83 -27.26
C SER A 225 -1.40 0.03 -28.47
N LYS A 226 -1.16 -1.28 -28.49
CA LYS A 226 -1.52 -2.21 -29.58
C LYS A 226 -2.98 -2.70 -29.53
N ARG A 227 -3.75 -2.38 -28.49
CA ARG A 227 -5.17 -2.71 -28.32
C ARG A 227 -6.04 -1.49 -28.55
#